data_282da0c26dc2924006e8e37f0ff445c5
#
_entry.id   282da0c26dc2924006e8e37f0ff445c5
#
_cell.length_a   1.000
_cell.length_b   1.000
_cell.length_c   1.000
_cell.angle_alpha   90.00
_cell.angle_beta   90.00
_cell.angle_gamma   90.00
#
_symmetry.space_group_name_H-M   'P 1'
#
loop_
_entity.id
_entity.type
_entity.pdbx_description
1 polymer ?
#
loop_
_entity_poly.entity_id
_entity_poly.type
_entity_poly.pdbx_seq_one_letter_code
_entity_poly.pdbx_strand_id
1 'polypeptide(L)'
;LLELTLENGSVYVEDFEEEAEAFLKKYNCADAIENPRRIPIREIATKLMSLDIVETEYLSSDDSTQGAIVFSKGTIEVYDWSLMEYTGYEVSGPTIFVDADINNTGRINNTLAHECYHWWRHRNYFNYKRLHEKRTEFGIRCNRYGKNLNQGRGKWSDVERMEWQARTIAPKILMPRIATKRKIEDLYEKFSSKGESYTARTMHVISALADFFSVSKQSATIRMMELGYKEVSNITVPSEFPDEENKRRERSVS
;
A
#
# COMPACT_ATOMS: atom_id res chain seq x y z
N LEU A 1 18.55 -7.66 15.84
CA LEU A 1 18.02 -8.22 14.58
C LEU A 1 19.15 -8.19 13.56
N LEU A 2 19.71 -9.34 13.24
CA LEU A 2 20.63 -9.51 12.12
C LEU A 2 19.85 -9.17 10.83
N GLU A 3 20.30 -8.15 10.12
CA GLU A 3 19.89 -7.94 8.73
C GLU A 3 20.40 -9.14 7.92
N LEU A 4 19.55 -10.15 7.77
CA LEU A 4 19.77 -11.22 6.81
C LEU A 4 19.55 -10.63 5.41
N THR A 5 20.56 -9.95 4.91
CA THR A 5 20.66 -9.61 3.48
C THR A 5 20.97 -10.90 2.75
N LEU A 6 20.05 -11.35 1.92
CA LEU A 6 20.36 -12.37 0.92
C LEU A 6 21.46 -11.84 0.00
N GLU A 7 22.25 -12.70 -0.62
CA GLU A 7 23.41 -12.38 -1.47
C GLU A 7 23.14 -11.29 -2.52
N ASN A 8 21.88 -10.98 -2.82
CA ASN A 8 21.44 -10.02 -3.84
C ASN A 8 20.81 -8.73 -3.25
N GLY A 9 20.97 -8.43 -1.94
CA GLY A 9 20.36 -7.24 -1.33
C GLY A 9 18.85 -7.37 -1.04
N SER A 10 18.26 -8.53 -1.28
CA SER A 10 16.86 -8.84 -0.93
C SER A 10 16.75 -9.13 0.58
N VAL A 11 15.74 -8.57 1.24
CA VAL A 11 15.50 -8.75 2.68
C VAL A 11 14.53 -9.90 2.89
N TYR A 12 14.89 -10.83 3.78
CA TYR A 12 13.96 -11.86 4.25
C TYR A 12 13.12 -11.32 5.42
N VAL A 13 11.81 -11.50 5.36
CA VAL A 13 10.88 -11.08 6.43
C VAL A 13 10.23 -12.32 7.02
N GLU A 14 10.50 -12.60 8.28
CA GLU A 14 9.92 -13.72 9.02
C GLU A 14 8.56 -13.37 9.61
N ASP A 15 8.43 -12.20 10.24
CA ASP A 15 7.20 -11.69 10.84
C ASP A 15 6.87 -10.28 10.33
N PHE A 16 5.77 -10.17 9.60
CA PHE A 16 5.30 -8.91 9.03
C PHE A 16 4.72 -7.94 10.05
N GLU A 17 4.28 -8.41 11.21
CA GLU A 17 3.83 -7.53 12.29
C GLU A 17 5.04 -6.87 12.96
N GLU A 18 6.07 -7.64 13.28
CA GLU A 18 7.32 -7.11 13.84
C GLU A 18 8.01 -6.15 12.88
N GLU A 19 7.96 -6.46 11.59
CA GLU A 19 8.53 -5.61 10.55
C GLU A 19 7.78 -4.27 10.43
N ALA A 20 6.44 -4.28 10.52
CA ALA A 20 5.65 -3.05 10.56
C ALA A 20 5.95 -2.22 11.81
N GLU A 21 6.11 -2.85 12.97
CA GLU A 21 6.52 -2.18 14.20
C GLU A 21 7.93 -1.56 14.08
N ALA A 22 8.87 -2.27 13.44
CA ALA A 22 10.21 -1.76 13.17
C ALA A 22 10.17 -0.51 12.27
N PHE A 23 9.31 -0.50 11.24
CA PHE A 23 9.06 0.67 10.42
C PHE A 23 8.55 1.84 11.26
N LEU A 24 7.53 1.62 12.09
CA LEU A 24 6.93 2.66 12.92
C LEU A 24 7.93 3.23 13.95
N LYS A 25 8.72 2.38 14.57
CA LYS A 25 9.80 2.78 15.50
C LYS A 25 10.84 3.65 14.78
N LYS A 26 11.23 3.26 13.57
CA LYS A 26 12.21 4.00 12.77
C LYS A 26 11.74 5.40 12.37
N TYR A 27 10.46 5.55 12.07
CA TYR A 27 9.88 6.80 11.57
C TYR A 27 9.05 7.56 12.62
N ASN A 28 9.46 7.47 13.89
CA ASN A 28 8.91 8.25 15.01
C ASN A 28 7.41 8.02 15.29
N CYS A 29 6.92 6.82 15.01
CA CYS A 29 5.53 6.43 15.22
C CYS A 29 5.40 5.26 16.21
N ALA A 30 6.37 5.05 17.09
CA ALA A 30 6.38 3.93 18.05
C ALA A 30 5.16 3.91 18.97
N ASP A 31 4.65 5.07 19.34
CA ASP A 31 3.44 5.22 20.16
C ASP A 31 2.17 4.66 19.49
N ALA A 32 2.12 4.69 18.16
CA ALA A 32 1.00 4.15 17.38
C ALA A 32 0.90 2.63 17.40
N ILE A 33 1.93 1.92 17.86
CA ILE A 33 1.91 0.46 17.99
C ILE A 33 0.84 0.03 19.00
N GLU A 34 0.74 0.77 20.09
CA GLU A 34 -0.19 0.48 21.19
C GLU A 34 -1.41 1.41 21.21
N ASN A 35 -1.22 2.67 20.83
CA ASN A 35 -2.25 3.70 20.93
C ASN A 35 -2.91 3.94 19.56
N PRO A 36 -4.23 3.71 19.42
CA PRO A 36 -4.91 3.91 18.16
C PRO A 36 -4.78 5.36 17.67
N ARG A 37 -4.16 5.56 16.52
CA ARG A 37 -4.10 6.82 15.80
C ARG A 37 -3.76 6.62 14.33
N ARG A 38 -4.02 7.62 13.52
CA ARG A 38 -3.59 7.64 12.11
C ARG A 38 -2.07 7.70 12.00
N ILE A 39 -1.54 6.95 11.07
CA ILE A 39 -0.13 7.04 10.69
C ILE A 39 0.01 8.16 9.64
N PRO A 40 0.85 9.17 9.87
CA PRO A 40 1.03 10.28 8.94
C PRO A 40 1.96 9.86 7.79
N ILE A 41 1.53 8.88 6.99
CA ILE A 41 2.38 8.22 6.00
C ILE A 41 2.92 9.19 4.93
N ARG A 42 2.13 10.19 4.53
CA ARG A 42 2.57 11.26 3.62
C ARG A 42 3.70 12.10 4.21
N GLU A 43 3.61 12.43 5.49
CA GLU A 43 4.67 13.17 6.17
C GLU A 43 5.93 12.33 6.36
N ILE A 44 5.76 11.03 6.63
CA ILE A 44 6.88 10.08 6.67
C ILE A 44 7.59 10.09 5.31
N ALA A 45 6.86 9.93 4.21
CA ALA A 45 7.42 9.94 2.86
C ALA A 45 8.17 11.25 2.56
N THR A 46 7.51 12.40 2.75
CA THR A 46 8.06 13.68 2.33
C THR A 46 9.11 14.25 3.28
N LYS A 47 8.84 14.21 4.61
CA LYS A 47 9.71 14.87 5.61
C LYS A 47 10.81 13.97 6.16
N LEU A 48 10.53 12.67 6.34
CA LEU A 48 11.49 11.76 6.98
C LEU A 48 12.27 10.90 5.97
N MET A 49 11.69 10.61 4.82
CA MET A 49 12.34 9.87 3.74
C MET A 49 12.87 10.79 2.63
N SER A 50 12.45 12.06 2.60
CA SER A 50 12.78 13.06 1.56
C SER A 50 12.41 12.58 0.16
N LEU A 51 11.20 12.02 0.03
CA LEU A 51 10.64 11.55 -1.23
C LEU A 51 9.70 12.61 -1.80
N ASP A 52 9.78 12.85 -3.09
CA ASP A 52 8.74 13.58 -3.81
C ASP A 52 7.52 12.69 -4.04
N ILE A 53 6.33 13.30 -4.12
CA ILE A 53 5.08 12.58 -4.41
C ILE A 53 4.41 13.24 -5.61
N VAL A 54 4.08 12.44 -6.63
CA VAL A 54 3.36 12.83 -7.84
C VAL A 54 2.04 12.07 -7.88
N GLU A 55 0.92 12.80 -7.97
CA GLU A 55 -0.45 12.25 -7.97
C GLU A 55 -1.25 12.74 -9.20
N THR A 56 -0.56 13.33 -10.17
CA THR A 56 -1.18 13.94 -11.36
C THR A 56 -1.08 13.08 -12.61
N GLU A 57 -0.27 12.02 -12.56
CA GLU A 57 0.07 11.21 -13.72
C GLU A 57 -0.66 9.88 -13.71
N TYR A 58 -1.09 9.43 -14.89
CA TYR A 58 -1.66 8.09 -15.07
C TYR A 58 -0.54 7.09 -15.30
N LEU A 59 -0.50 6.04 -14.51
CA LEU A 59 0.59 5.06 -14.55
C LEU A 59 0.34 3.92 -15.54
N SER A 60 -0.92 3.73 -15.95
CA SER A 60 -1.31 2.72 -16.94
C SER A 60 -2.60 3.08 -17.66
N SER A 61 -2.77 2.57 -18.88
CA SER A 61 -3.98 2.77 -19.69
C SER A 61 -5.17 1.92 -19.25
N ASP A 62 -4.96 0.96 -18.35
CA ASP A 62 -5.93 -0.06 -17.94
C ASP A 62 -6.15 -0.12 -16.42
N ASP A 63 -5.75 0.92 -15.69
CA ASP A 63 -5.80 1.00 -14.23
C ASP A 63 -5.06 -0.16 -13.51
N SER A 64 -4.18 -0.87 -14.21
CA SER A 64 -3.45 -2.01 -13.64
C SER A 64 -2.38 -1.60 -12.63
N THR A 65 -1.86 -0.37 -12.74
CA THR A 65 -0.80 0.17 -11.87
C THR A 65 -1.38 1.21 -10.93
N GLN A 66 -1.21 1.02 -9.63
CA GLN A 66 -1.73 1.94 -8.60
C GLN A 66 -0.67 2.90 -8.06
N GLY A 67 0.58 2.50 -8.10
CA GLY A 67 1.69 3.30 -7.62
C GLY A 67 3.00 2.84 -8.25
N ALA A 68 4.01 3.66 -8.06
CA ALA A 68 5.37 3.32 -8.42
C ALA A 68 6.35 4.09 -7.54
N ILE A 69 7.50 3.49 -7.26
CA ILE A 69 8.62 4.23 -6.68
C ILE A 69 9.80 4.25 -7.65
N VAL A 70 10.35 5.42 -7.82
CA VAL A 70 11.61 5.67 -8.53
C VAL A 70 12.67 5.98 -7.48
N PHE A 71 13.74 5.19 -7.45
CA PHE A 71 14.76 5.29 -6.39
C PHE A 71 15.81 6.37 -6.62
N SER A 72 15.90 6.95 -7.81
CA SER A 72 16.89 7.96 -8.16
C SER A 72 16.41 8.81 -9.33
N LYS A 73 17.15 9.87 -9.67
CA LYS A 73 16.94 10.63 -10.92
C LYS A 73 16.84 9.68 -12.13
N GLY A 74 15.85 9.92 -12.98
CA GLY A 74 15.60 9.12 -14.18
C GLY A 74 14.31 9.51 -14.89
N THR A 75 13.85 8.65 -15.79
CA THR A 75 12.61 8.81 -16.54
C THR A 75 11.69 7.61 -16.27
N ILE A 76 10.45 7.86 -15.93
CA ILE A 76 9.39 6.83 -15.80
C ILE A 76 8.38 7.03 -16.94
N GLU A 77 7.87 5.94 -17.48
CA GLU A 77 6.78 6.01 -18.45
C GLU A 77 5.45 6.28 -17.73
N VAL A 78 4.69 7.26 -18.18
CA VAL A 78 3.34 7.57 -17.75
C VAL A 78 2.42 7.56 -18.96
N TYR A 79 1.12 7.28 -18.77
CA TYR A 79 0.17 7.21 -19.86
C TYR A 79 -0.47 8.59 -20.10
N ASP A 80 -0.30 9.11 -21.30
CA ASP A 80 -0.94 10.37 -21.73
C ASP A 80 -2.23 10.06 -22.48
N TRP A 81 -3.37 10.38 -21.85
CA TRP A 81 -4.71 10.16 -22.45
C TRP A 81 -4.97 11.03 -23.67
N SER A 82 -4.33 12.20 -23.81
CA SER A 82 -4.50 13.08 -24.96
C SER A 82 -3.79 12.55 -26.20
N LEU A 83 -2.68 11.86 -25.99
CA LEU A 83 -1.88 11.23 -27.06
C LEU A 83 -2.21 9.75 -27.24
N MET A 84 -2.93 9.14 -26.29
CA MET A 84 -3.23 7.70 -26.24
C MET A 84 -1.97 6.82 -26.28
N GLU A 85 -0.89 7.28 -25.67
CA GLU A 85 0.41 6.59 -25.65
C GLU A 85 1.16 6.80 -24.33
N TYR A 86 2.19 6.00 -24.12
CA TYR A 86 3.12 6.19 -23.01
C TYR A 86 4.17 7.23 -23.34
N THR A 87 4.35 8.20 -22.43
CA THR A 87 5.34 9.26 -22.54
C THR A 87 6.33 9.22 -21.38
N GLY A 88 7.52 9.77 -21.57
CA GLY A 88 8.53 9.84 -20.52
C GLY A 88 8.31 11.00 -19.58
N TYR A 89 8.21 10.73 -18.29
CA TYR A 89 8.18 11.73 -17.22
C TYR A 89 9.53 11.76 -16.49
N GLU A 90 10.19 12.89 -16.49
CA GLU A 90 11.50 13.05 -15.85
C GLU A 90 11.37 13.36 -14.36
N VAL A 91 12.11 12.65 -13.52
CA VAL A 91 12.22 12.91 -12.08
C VAL A 91 13.64 13.33 -11.72
N SER A 92 13.77 14.33 -10.86
CA SER A 92 15.07 14.86 -10.41
C SER A 92 15.69 14.09 -9.24
N GLY A 93 14.89 13.25 -8.57
CA GLY A 93 15.29 12.48 -7.39
C GLY A 93 14.33 11.34 -7.07
N PRO A 94 14.46 10.75 -5.88
CA PRO A 94 13.56 9.68 -5.45
C PRO A 94 12.11 10.17 -5.36
N THR A 95 11.21 9.49 -6.06
CA THR A 95 9.83 9.94 -6.22
C THR A 95 8.86 8.78 -6.09
N ILE A 96 7.79 8.97 -5.32
CA ILE A 96 6.61 8.09 -5.30
C ILE A 96 5.58 8.65 -6.29
N PHE A 97 5.05 7.77 -7.13
CA PHE A 97 3.89 8.05 -7.95
C PHE A 97 2.67 7.33 -7.36
N VAL A 98 1.57 8.03 -7.29
CA VAL A 98 0.24 7.47 -7.04
C VAL A 98 -0.61 7.77 -8.26
N ASP A 99 -1.22 6.75 -8.83
CA ASP A 99 -2.01 6.90 -10.05
C ASP A 99 -3.12 7.96 -9.89
N ALA A 100 -3.26 8.85 -10.87
CA ALA A 100 -4.18 9.98 -10.84
C ALA A 100 -5.67 9.58 -10.67
N ASP A 101 -6.03 8.35 -11.02
CA ASP A 101 -7.38 7.82 -10.82
C ASP A 101 -7.71 7.44 -9.38
N ILE A 102 -6.71 7.39 -8.51
CA ILE A 102 -6.95 7.05 -7.11
C ILE A 102 -7.46 8.29 -6.38
N ASN A 103 -8.77 8.41 -6.26
CA ASN A 103 -9.45 9.50 -5.54
C ASN A 103 -9.84 9.16 -4.09
N ASN A 104 -9.63 7.93 -3.64
CA ASN A 104 -9.93 7.48 -2.28
C ASN A 104 -8.70 7.64 -1.38
N THR A 105 -8.80 8.46 -0.34
CA THR A 105 -7.70 8.74 0.61
C THR A 105 -7.12 7.47 1.23
N GLY A 106 -7.95 6.48 1.55
CA GLY A 106 -7.48 5.22 2.13
C GLY A 106 -6.65 4.39 1.16
N ARG A 107 -6.98 4.44 -0.13
CA ARG A 107 -6.18 3.79 -1.18
C ARG A 107 -4.86 4.54 -1.40
N ILE A 108 -4.90 5.88 -1.45
CA ILE A 108 -3.69 6.71 -1.53
C ILE A 108 -2.74 6.37 -0.37
N ASN A 109 -3.24 6.35 0.86
CA ASN A 109 -2.42 6.04 2.03
C ASN A 109 -1.83 4.62 1.96
N ASN A 110 -2.60 3.63 1.48
CA ASN A 110 -2.09 2.27 1.32
C ASN A 110 -0.99 2.19 0.25
N THR A 111 -1.17 2.89 -0.87
CA THR A 111 -0.14 3.01 -1.92
C THR A 111 1.11 3.70 -1.35
N LEU A 112 0.96 4.82 -0.66
CA LEU A 112 2.09 5.50 -0.03
C LEU A 112 2.84 4.60 0.97
N ALA A 113 2.12 3.83 1.81
CA ALA A 113 2.74 2.91 2.76
C ALA A 113 3.51 1.78 2.04
N HIS A 114 2.96 1.28 0.93
CA HIS A 114 3.60 0.29 0.07
C HIS A 114 4.91 0.82 -0.51
N GLU A 115 4.89 2.01 -1.12
CA GLU A 115 6.07 2.62 -1.73
C GLU A 115 7.12 3.06 -0.68
N CYS A 116 6.68 3.56 0.48
CA CYS A 116 7.57 3.83 1.61
C CYS A 116 8.30 2.59 2.11
N TYR A 117 7.63 1.43 2.09
CA TYR A 117 8.27 0.17 2.44
C TYR A 117 9.34 -0.23 1.42
N HIS A 118 9.06 -0.08 0.12
CA HIS A 118 10.06 -0.28 -0.92
C HIS A 118 11.28 0.63 -0.72
N TRP A 119 11.07 1.90 -0.41
CA TRP A 119 12.16 2.83 -0.11
C TRP A 119 12.98 2.38 1.09
N TRP A 120 12.34 1.93 2.14
CA TRP A 120 13.03 1.52 3.36
C TRP A 120 13.84 0.23 3.17
N ARG A 121 13.25 -0.79 2.57
CA ARG A 121 13.83 -2.14 2.54
C ARG A 121 14.46 -2.53 1.20
N HIS A 122 13.91 -2.08 0.10
CA HIS A 122 14.29 -2.60 -1.21
C HIS A 122 15.22 -1.71 -2.00
N ARG A 123 15.40 -0.42 -1.65
CA ARG A 123 16.27 0.51 -2.38
C ARG A 123 17.71 0.00 -2.57
N ASN A 124 18.25 -0.71 -1.57
CA ASN A 124 19.63 -1.22 -1.63
C ASN A 124 19.81 -2.28 -2.72
N TYR A 125 18.79 -3.13 -2.95
CA TYR A 125 18.78 -4.08 -4.05
C TYR A 125 18.90 -3.39 -5.41
N PHE A 126 18.11 -2.33 -5.65
CA PHE A 126 18.16 -1.59 -6.90
C PHE A 126 19.46 -0.79 -7.07
N ASN A 127 19.99 -0.23 -5.99
CA ASN A 127 21.28 0.43 -6.00
C ASN A 127 22.40 -0.57 -6.34
N TYR A 128 22.36 -1.77 -5.77
CA TYR A 128 23.33 -2.82 -6.07
C TYR A 128 23.25 -3.23 -7.54
N LYS A 129 22.05 -3.52 -8.06
CA LYS A 129 21.86 -3.89 -9.47
C LYS A 129 22.31 -2.81 -10.43
N ARG A 130 22.01 -1.55 -10.14
CA ARG A 130 22.47 -0.42 -10.96
C ARG A 130 24.00 -0.35 -11.04
N LEU A 131 24.69 -0.60 -9.93
CA LEU A 131 26.16 -0.51 -9.87
C LEU A 131 26.85 -1.70 -10.55
N HIS A 132 26.30 -2.90 -10.42
CA HIS A 132 26.98 -4.14 -10.82
C HIS A 132 26.48 -4.71 -12.15
N GLU A 133 25.21 -4.54 -12.49
CA GLU A 133 24.60 -5.14 -13.68
C GLU A 133 24.39 -4.13 -14.83
N LYS A 134 24.75 -2.84 -14.64
CA LYS A 134 24.50 -1.75 -15.60
C LYS A 134 23.03 -1.68 -16.07
N ARG A 135 22.11 -2.19 -15.27
CA ARG A 135 20.69 -2.16 -15.58
C ARG A 135 20.10 -0.79 -15.26
N THR A 136 19.24 -0.33 -16.15
CA THR A 136 18.55 0.96 -16.07
C THR A 136 17.22 0.90 -15.32
N GLU A 137 16.94 -0.18 -14.56
CA GLU A 137 15.73 -0.27 -13.75
C GLU A 137 15.84 0.69 -12.57
N PHE A 138 15.14 1.82 -12.66
CA PHE A 138 15.19 2.90 -11.67
C PHE A 138 14.09 2.81 -10.62
N GLY A 139 13.12 1.89 -10.76
CA GLY A 139 11.95 1.85 -9.90
C GLY A 139 11.18 0.54 -9.95
N ILE A 140 10.18 0.46 -9.10
CA ILE A 140 9.20 -0.64 -9.04
C ILE A 140 7.82 -0.05 -9.32
N ARG A 141 6.95 -0.81 -10.01
CA ARG A 141 5.53 -0.49 -10.21
C ARG A 141 4.66 -1.43 -9.41
N CYS A 142 3.79 -0.88 -8.59
CA CYS A 142 2.78 -1.62 -7.85
C CYS A 142 1.58 -1.93 -8.74
N ASN A 143 1.41 -3.18 -9.11
CA ASN A 143 0.28 -3.63 -9.91
C ASN A 143 -0.94 -3.94 -9.02
N ARG A 144 -2.14 -3.51 -9.47
CA ARG A 144 -3.44 -3.74 -8.82
C ARG A 144 -3.75 -5.23 -8.62
N TYR A 145 -3.45 -6.02 -9.64
CA TYR A 145 -3.63 -7.46 -9.63
C TYR A 145 -2.26 -8.12 -9.46
N GLY A 146 -1.89 -8.44 -8.23
CA GLY A 146 -0.74 -9.34 -8.01
C GLY A 146 -0.97 -10.62 -8.79
N LYS A 147 0.05 -11.13 -9.49
CA LYS A 147 -0.04 -12.47 -10.10
C LYS A 147 -0.54 -13.45 -9.04
N ASN A 148 -1.47 -14.33 -9.44
CA ASN A 148 -2.08 -15.32 -8.56
C ASN A 148 -1.02 -16.00 -7.68
N LEU A 149 -1.12 -15.79 -6.37
CA LEU A 149 -0.26 -16.35 -5.32
C LEU A 149 -0.26 -17.90 -5.27
N ASN A 150 -1.02 -18.55 -6.15
CA ASN A 150 -1.14 -20.00 -6.27
C ASN A 150 0.06 -20.69 -6.96
N GLN A 151 1.03 -19.91 -7.50
CA GLN A 151 2.30 -20.49 -7.93
C GLN A 151 3.23 -20.57 -6.71
N GLY A 152 3.65 -21.79 -6.37
CA GLY A 152 4.46 -22.05 -5.18
C GLY A 152 5.63 -21.08 -5.02
N ARG A 153 5.88 -20.61 -3.79
CA ARG A 153 6.85 -19.55 -3.42
C ARG A 153 8.28 -19.74 -4.00
N GLY A 154 8.62 -20.95 -4.45
CA GLY A 154 9.95 -21.27 -5.02
C GLY A 154 10.20 -20.79 -6.46
N LYS A 155 9.19 -20.18 -7.11
CA LYS A 155 9.30 -19.68 -8.51
C LYS A 155 9.25 -18.16 -8.65
N TRP A 156 9.18 -17.40 -7.53
CA TRP A 156 9.10 -15.96 -7.60
C TRP A 156 10.45 -15.32 -7.87
N SER A 157 10.46 -14.33 -8.76
CA SER A 157 11.58 -13.41 -8.91
C SER A 157 11.76 -12.56 -7.64
N ASP A 158 12.92 -11.93 -7.48
CA ASP A 158 13.17 -11.02 -6.36
C ASP A 158 12.17 -9.86 -6.34
N VAL A 159 11.84 -9.31 -7.50
CA VAL A 159 10.86 -8.22 -7.62
C VAL A 159 9.46 -8.68 -7.21
N GLU A 160 8.99 -9.85 -7.66
CA GLU A 160 7.69 -10.40 -7.26
C GLU A 160 7.62 -10.64 -5.75
N ARG A 161 8.73 -11.05 -5.13
CA ARG A 161 8.83 -11.23 -3.68
C ARG A 161 8.75 -9.89 -2.94
N MET A 162 9.47 -8.88 -3.42
CA MET A 162 9.45 -7.54 -2.86
C MET A 162 8.06 -6.90 -2.96
N GLU A 163 7.37 -7.07 -4.10
CA GLU A 163 5.99 -6.64 -4.28
C GLU A 163 5.03 -7.31 -3.29
N TRP A 164 5.18 -8.62 -3.10
CA TRP A 164 4.38 -9.35 -2.10
C TRP A 164 4.65 -8.86 -0.68
N GLN A 165 5.91 -8.61 -0.33
CA GLN A 165 6.28 -8.07 0.99
C GLN A 165 5.64 -6.70 1.20
N ALA A 166 5.81 -5.76 0.27
CA ALA A 166 5.27 -4.41 0.40
C ALA A 166 3.73 -4.41 0.49
N ARG A 167 3.07 -5.25 -0.31
CA ARG A 167 1.61 -5.42 -0.26
C ARG A 167 1.12 -5.98 1.07
N THR A 168 1.85 -6.93 1.63
CA THR A 168 1.50 -7.57 2.90
C THR A 168 1.69 -6.63 4.09
N ILE A 169 2.71 -5.76 4.03
CA ILE A 169 3.09 -4.94 5.17
C ILE A 169 2.38 -3.58 5.22
N ALA A 170 2.04 -2.99 4.07
CA ALA A 170 1.42 -1.66 4.00
C ALA A 170 0.18 -1.52 4.93
N PRO A 171 -0.80 -2.44 4.92
CA PRO A 171 -1.94 -2.36 5.83
C PRO A 171 -1.55 -2.54 7.31
N LYS A 172 -0.45 -3.25 7.61
CA LYS A 172 0.04 -3.45 8.98
C LYS A 172 0.75 -2.21 9.52
N ILE A 173 1.42 -1.45 8.67
CA ILE A 173 1.97 -0.13 9.01
C ILE A 173 0.81 0.82 9.36
N LEU A 174 -0.23 0.88 8.52
CA LEU A 174 -1.35 1.81 8.71
C LEU A 174 -2.27 1.42 9.87
N MET A 175 -2.38 0.12 10.15
CA MET A 175 -3.24 -0.47 11.18
C MET A 175 -2.44 -1.45 12.05
N PRO A 176 -1.57 -0.96 12.97
CA PRO A 176 -0.75 -1.80 13.85
C PRO A 176 -1.60 -2.74 14.70
N ARG A 177 -1.15 -3.97 14.90
CA ARG A 177 -1.92 -5.07 15.50
C ARG A 177 -2.61 -4.71 16.81
N ILE A 178 -1.85 -4.20 17.79
CA ILE A 178 -2.36 -3.92 19.14
C ILE A 178 -3.34 -2.75 19.11
N ALA A 179 -2.93 -1.63 18.51
CA ALA A 179 -3.76 -0.44 18.38
C ALA A 179 -5.06 -0.71 17.62
N THR A 180 -4.98 -1.52 16.55
CA THR A 180 -6.17 -1.86 15.75
C THR A 180 -7.14 -2.72 16.54
N LYS A 181 -6.69 -3.73 17.29
CA LYS A 181 -7.55 -4.55 18.15
C LYS A 181 -8.26 -3.70 19.19
N ARG A 182 -7.52 -2.84 19.91
CA ARG A 182 -8.12 -1.89 20.88
C ARG A 182 -9.21 -1.03 20.22
N LYS A 183 -8.92 -0.51 19.01
CA LYS A 183 -9.90 0.32 18.31
C LYS A 183 -11.14 -0.45 17.87
N ILE A 184 -10.99 -1.69 17.44
CA ILE A 184 -12.12 -2.56 17.10
C ILE A 184 -12.99 -2.82 18.32
N GLU A 185 -12.40 -3.12 19.48
CA GLU A 185 -13.09 -3.35 20.74
C GLU A 185 -13.91 -2.11 21.16
N ASP A 186 -13.27 -0.91 21.16
CA ASP A 186 -13.94 0.37 21.42
C ASP A 186 -15.13 0.61 20.48
N LEU A 187 -14.99 0.28 19.18
CA LEU A 187 -16.05 0.46 18.21
C LEU A 187 -17.18 -0.53 18.39
N TYR A 188 -16.92 -1.79 18.71
CA TYR A 188 -17.95 -2.76 19.04
C TYR A 188 -18.73 -2.36 20.30
N GLU A 189 -18.07 -1.82 21.32
CA GLU A 189 -18.72 -1.28 22.51
C GLU A 189 -19.60 -0.08 22.14
N LYS A 190 -19.05 0.88 21.41
CA LYS A 190 -19.77 2.10 20.95
C LYS A 190 -21.03 1.79 20.15
N PHE A 191 -20.98 0.79 19.26
CA PHE A 191 -22.11 0.39 18.42
C PHE A 191 -22.96 -0.73 19.06
N SER A 192 -22.80 -0.99 20.36
CA SER A 192 -23.59 -1.96 21.10
C SER A 192 -24.98 -1.41 21.45
N SER A 193 -25.86 -1.27 20.46
CA SER A 193 -27.24 -0.88 20.65
C SER A 193 -28.18 -2.09 20.67
N LYS A 194 -29.23 -2.04 21.53
CA LYS A 194 -30.24 -3.10 21.57
C LYS A 194 -31.05 -3.08 20.26
N GLY A 195 -31.14 -4.23 19.60
CA GLY A 195 -31.98 -4.43 18.42
C GLY A 195 -31.27 -4.40 17.07
N GLU A 196 -29.98 -4.02 17.00
CA GLU A 196 -29.22 -4.08 15.77
C GLU A 196 -28.67 -5.49 15.50
N SER A 197 -28.75 -5.95 14.25
CA SER A 197 -28.18 -7.25 13.90
C SER A 197 -26.64 -7.21 14.00
N TYR A 198 -26.04 -8.35 14.31
CA TYR A 198 -24.57 -8.47 14.35
C TYR A 198 -23.91 -8.00 13.05
N THR A 199 -24.48 -8.37 11.89
CA THR A 199 -24.00 -7.97 10.57
C THR A 199 -24.01 -6.45 10.38
N ALA A 200 -25.11 -5.78 10.73
CA ALA A 200 -25.22 -4.32 10.63
C ALA A 200 -24.18 -3.63 11.52
N ARG A 201 -24.07 -4.08 12.78
CA ARG A 201 -23.05 -3.58 13.71
C ARG A 201 -21.63 -3.74 13.14
N THR A 202 -21.30 -4.90 12.60
CA THR A 202 -19.97 -5.15 12.04
C THR A 202 -19.69 -4.27 10.82
N MET A 203 -20.69 -3.99 9.98
CA MET A 203 -20.56 -3.02 8.89
C MET A 203 -20.25 -1.60 9.39
N HIS A 204 -20.89 -1.16 10.48
CA HIS A 204 -20.60 0.11 11.13
C HIS A 204 -19.17 0.13 11.69
N VAL A 205 -18.73 -0.95 12.34
CA VAL A 205 -17.36 -1.09 12.85
C VAL A 205 -16.35 -1.01 11.71
N ILE A 206 -16.54 -1.73 10.60
CA ILE A 206 -15.65 -1.68 9.43
C ILE A 206 -15.55 -0.24 8.89
N SER A 207 -16.69 0.42 8.70
CA SER A 207 -16.71 1.79 8.18
C SER A 207 -15.99 2.76 9.11
N ALA A 208 -16.31 2.72 10.41
CA ALA A 208 -15.68 3.59 11.40
C ALA A 208 -14.18 3.31 11.59
N LEU A 209 -13.76 2.05 11.46
CA LEU A 209 -12.35 1.66 11.50
C LEU A 209 -11.58 2.21 10.29
N ALA A 210 -12.17 2.08 9.09
CA ALA A 210 -11.62 2.60 7.85
C ALA A 210 -11.45 4.12 7.92
N ASP A 211 -12.48 4.84 8.36
CA ASP A 211 -12.44 6.29 8.54
C ASP A 211 -11.41 6.71 9.58
N PHE A 212 -11.33 5.98 10.71
CA PHE A 212 -10.41 6.30 11.80
C PHE A 212 -8.94 6.19 11.37
N PHE A 213 -8.57 5.10 10.70
CA PHE A 213 -7.19 4.90 10.24
C PHE A 213 -6.91 5.51 8.86
N SER A 214 -7.89 6.09 8.20
CA SER A 214 -7.82 6.60 6.81
C SER A 214 -7.33 5.53 5.84
N VAL A 215 -7.99 4.39 5.88
CA VAL A 215 -7.79 3.26 4.96
C VAL A 215 -9.08 2.95 4.21
N SER A 216 -9.02 2.13 3.16
CA SER A 216 -10.23 1.66 2.49
C SER A 216 -11.01 0.67 3.37
N LYS A 217 -12.33 0.60 3.17
CA LYS A 217 -13.16 -0.40 3.87
C LYS A 217 -12.71 -1.83 3.57
N GLN A 218 -12.27 -2.08 2.35
CA GLN A 218 -11.70 -3.37 1.96
C GLN A 218 -10.43 -3.68 2.75
N SER A 219 -9.52 -2.71 2.90
CA SER A 219 -8.30 -2.88 3.70
C SER A 219 -8.62 -3.13 5.18
N ALA A 220 -9.57 -2.38 5.75
CA ALA A 220 -10.04 -2.60 7.12
C ALA A 220 -10.65 -3.99 7.32
N THR A 221 -11.48 -4.46 6.36
CA THR A 221 -12.09 -5.79 6.37
C THR A 221 -11.03 -6.90 6.37
N ILE A 222 -10.08 -6.83 5.45
CA ILE A 222 -8.97 -7.80 5.36
C ILE A 222 -8.17 -7.80 6.66
N ARG A 223 -7.87 -6.61 7.20
CA ARG A 223 -7.11 -6.49 8.45
C ARG A 223 -7.84 -7.08 9.63
N MET A 224 -9.16 -6.87 9.75
CA MET A 224 -9.98 -7.50 10.78
C MET A 224 -9.93 -9.04 10.68
N MET A 225 -10.03 -9.59 9.47
CA MET A 225 -9.89 -11.05 9.26
C MET A 225 -8.52 -11.58 9.69
N GLU A 226 -7.43 -10.90 9.34
CA GLU A 226 -6.08 -11.25 9.78
C GLU A 226 -5.91 -11.21 11.30
N LEU A 227 -6.62 -10.30 11.97
CA LEU A 227 -6.61 -10.16 13.43
C LEU A 227 -7.51 -11.16 14.16
N GLY A 228 -8.19 -12.03 13.42
CA GLY A 228 -8.97 -13.14 13.97
C GLY A 228 -10.49 -12.91 14.03
N TYR A 229 -11.02 -11.80 13.53
CA TYR A 229 -12.45 -11.51 13.44
C TYR A 229 -13.06 -12.20 12.20
N LYS A 230 -13.18 -13.54 12.24
CA LYS A 230 -13.54 -14.37 11.07
C LYS A 230 -14.95 -14.11 10.54
N GLU A 231 -15.86 -13.66 11.38
CA GLU A 231 -17.25 -13.35 11.02
C GLU A 231 -17.37 -12.26 9.96
N VAL A 232 -16.33 -11.43 9.85
CA VAL A 232 -16.23 -10.37 8.85
C VAL A 232 -16.17 -10.93 7.42
N SER A 233 -15.71 -12.17 7.24
CA SER A 233 -15.63 -12.83 5.92
C SER A 233 -17.00 -13.00 5.24
N ASN A 234 -18.09 -13.03 6.01
CA ASN A 234 -19.46 -13.16 5.50
C ASN A 234 -20.11 -11.81 5.14
N ILE A 235 -19.36 -10.70 5.31
CA ILE A 235 -19.87 -9.36 5.05
C ILE A 235 -19.39 -8.92 3.68
N THR A 236 -20.33 -8.74 2.76
CA THR A 236 -20.04 -8.14 1.45
C THR A 236 -19.85 -6.64 1.63
N VAL A 237 -18.61 -6.18 1.57
CA VAL A 237 -18.32 -4.75 1.48
C VAL A 237 -18.44 -4.36 0.00
N PRO A 238 -19.29 -3.37 -0.34
CA PRO A 238 -19.38 -2.90 -1.72
C PRO A 238 -18.00 -2.53 -2.27
N SER A 239 -17.73 -2.92 -3.51
CA SER A 239 -16.49 -2.55 -4.18
C SER A 239 -16.37 -1.02 -4.21
N GLU A 240 -15.24 -0.50 -3.72
CA GLU A 240 -14.92 0.93 -3.82
C GLU A 240 -14.38 1.29 -5.22
N PHE A 241 -14.39 0.32 -6.13
CA PHE A 241 -13.99 0.54 -7.51
C PHE A 241 -15.22 0.93 -8.33
N PRO A 242 -15.24 2.12 -8.96
CA PRO A 242 -16.24 2.43 -9.97
C PRO A 242 -16.15 1.42 -11.12
N ASP A 243 -17.28 1.13 -11.76
CA ASP A 243 -17.31 0.27 -12.94
C ASP A 243 -16.33 0.78 -14.00
N GLU A 244 -15.36 -0.05 -14.36
CA GLU A 244 -14.28 0.27 -15.32
C GLU A 244 -14.84 0.71 -16.69
N GLU A 245 -15.99 0.20 -17.06
CA GLU A 245 -16.65 0.51 -18.32
C GLU A 245 -17.19 1.94 -18.39
N ASN A 246 -17.68 2.48 -17.27
CA ASN A 246 -18.15 3.87 -17.19
C ASN A 246 -16.98 4.86 -17.23
N LYS A 247 -15.88 4.56 -16.55
CA LYS A 247 -14.67 5.42 -16.57
C LYS A 247 -14.06 5.53 -17.97
N ARG A 248 -14.00 4.42 -18.72
CA ARG A 248 -13.45 4.44 -20.09
C ARG A 248 -14.30 5.29 -21.03
N ARG A 249 -15.63 5.30 -20.86
CA ARG A 249 -16.52 6.15 -21.64
C ARG A 249 -16.34 7.64 -21.37
N GLU A 250 -16.17 8.02 -20.11
CA GLU A 250 -15.99 9.42 -19.71
C GLU A 250 -14.66 10.01 -20.22
N ARG A 251 -13.59 9.22 -20.24
CA ARG A 251 -12.26 9.65 -20.71
C ARG A 251 -12.15 9.73 -22.24
N SER A 252 -12.95 8.96 -22.97
CA SER A 252 -12.95 9.00 -24.45
C SER A 252 -13.75 10.17 -25.02
N VAL A 253 -14.42 10.98 -24.18
CA VAL A 253 -15.31 12.10 -24.57
C VAL A 253 -14.77 13.46 -24.12
N SER A 254 -13.71 13.47 -23.30
CA SER A 254 -13.02 14.69 -22.85
C SER A 254 -11.72 14.92 -23.63
#